data_69e5dfda34515549b6db1542a5f75b9c
#
_entry.id   69e5dfda34515549b6db1542a5f75b9c
#
_cell.length_a   1.000
_cell.length_b   1.000
_cell.length_c   1.000
_cell.angle_alpha   90.00
_cell.angle_beta   90.00
_cell.angle_gamma   90.00
#
_symmetry.space_group_name_H-M   'P 1'
#
loop_
_entity.id
_entity.type
_entity.pdbx_description
1 polymer ?
#
loop_
_entity_poly.entity_id
_entity_poly.type
_entity_poly.pdbx_seq_one_letter_code
_entity_poly.pdbx_strand_id
1 'polypeptide(L)'
;MIRKIFLAALTLIIFSPAAARAQGGGAPDVDAHRAEVGVLYTGVNLEGFGETVNGLGGRFGYNFNKHLALDTEFSFFPETHLGNRQFGQKTQAFAGIRAGARSRYVGLFAKARPGVMFIGEVTSGFNCNSNGLGQTCRPSHNNFALDAGGVLELYPSPRAIVRFDAGDTIVRIRNTTRGLLGSSTAVSDTTHNFQFSVGFGYRF
;
A
#
# COMPACT_ATOMS: atom_id res chain seq x y z
N MET A 1 6.59 -4.03 23.55
CA MET A 1 6.44 -5.50 23.49
C MET A 1 6.18 -6.01 22.06
N ILE A 2 5.38 -5.35 21.25
CA ILE A 2 5.01 -5.73 19.88
C ILE A 2 6.21 -5.87 18.93
N ARG A 3 7.23 -5.03 19.07
CA ARG A 3 8.45 -5.02 18.22
C ARG A 3 9.26 -6.33 18.28
N LYS A 4 9.24 -7.05 19.42
CA LYS A 4 9.94 -8.32 19.59
C LYS A 4 9.18 -9.52 19.00
N ILE A 5 7.85 -9.43 18.91
CA ILE A 5 7.01 -10.47 18.31
C ILE A 5 7.14 -10.48 16.79
N PHE A 6 7.28 -9.29 16.17
CA PHE A 6 7.45 -9.17 14.72
C PHE A 6 8.78 -9.77 14.23
N LEU A 7 9.87 -9.58 14.99
CA LEU A 7 11.17 -10.18 14.63
C LEU A 7 11.13 -11.72 14.75
N ALA A 8 10.41 -12.26 15.74
CA ALA A 8 10.29 -13.71 15.93
C ALA A 8 9.44 -14.38 14.83
N ALA A 9 8.37 -13.71 14.37
CA ALA A 9 7.54 -14.22 13.28
C ALA A 9 8.28 -14.21 11.93
N LEU A 10 9.07 -13.18 11.66
CA LEU A 10 9.87 -13.08 10.44
C LEU A 10 11.00 -14.14 10.41
N THR A 11 11.60 -14.46 11.55
CA THR A 11 12.65 -15.48 11.66
C THR A 11 12.10 -16.90 11.46
N LEU A 12 10.86 -17.15 11.85
CA LEU A 12 10.24 -18.48 11.70
C LEU A 12 9.89 -18.82 10.24
N ILE A 13 9.60 -17.80 9.42
CA ILE A 13 9.30 -17.97 8.00
C ILE A 13 10.56 -18.31 7.17
N ILE A 14 11.74 -17.84 7.62
CA ILE A 14 13.00 -18.03 6.90
C ILE A 14 13.62 -19.40 7.16
N PHE A 15 13.28 -20.07 8.28
CA PHE A 15 13.94 -21.30 8.72
C PHE A 15 13.11 -22.59 8.63
N SER A 16 11.98 -22.60 7.95
CA SER A 16 11.33 -23.86 7.56
C SER A 16 11.77 -24.25 6.14
N PRO A 17 12.84 -25.04 5.96
CA PRO A 17 13.04 -25.76 4.69
C PRO A 17 11.99 -26.83 4.67
N ALA A 18 10.79 -26.51 4.24
CA ALA A 18 9.84 -27.50 3.77
C ALA A 18 10.54 -28.21 2.60
N ALA A 19 11.16 -29.31 2.88
CA ALA A 19 11.65 -30.26 1.90
C ALA A 19 10.44 -30.85 1.17
N ALA A 20 9.77 -30.04 0.37
CA ALA A 20 8.89 -30.50 -0.66
C ALA A 20 9.78 -31.15 -1.73
N ARG A 21 10.06 -32.42 -1.58
CA ARG A 21 10.57 -33.27 -2.65
C ARG A 21 9.52 -33.22 -3.75
N ALA A 22 9.73 -32.36 -4.73
CA ALA A 22 9.01 -32.38 -5.98
C ALA A 22 9.38 -33.69 -6.69
N GLN A 23 8.47 -34.64 -6.63
CA GLN A 23 8.48 -35.77 -7.55
C GLN A 23 8.40 -35.19 -8.96
N GLY A 24 9.25 -35.77 -9.86
CA GLY A 24 9.50 -35.30 -11.20
C GLY A 24 8.25 -35.08 -12.06
N GLY A 25 7.94 -33.83 -12.22
CA GLY A 25 7.05 -33.29 -13.23
C GLY A 25 7.76 -32.10 -13.86
N GLY A 26 7.66 -31.96 -15.17
CA GLY A 26 8.30 -30.89 -15.94
C GLY A 26 8.20 -29.52 -15.24
N ALA A 27 9.16 -28.67 -15.45
CA ALA A 27 9.21 -27.34 -14.84
C ALA A 27 7.81 -26.70 -14.94
N PRO A 28 7.19 -26.30 -13.80
CA PRO A 28 5.87 -25.69 -13.86
C PRO A 28 5.97 -24.47 -14.75
N ASP A 29 5.15 -24.46 -15.80
CA ASP A 29 5.07 -23.35 -16.73
C ASP A 29 4.57 -22.13 -15.96
N VAL A 30 5.48 -21.18 -15.73
CA VAL A 30 5.19 -19.94 -14.97
C VAL A 30 4.12 -19.11 -15.71
N ASP A 31 3.94 -19.37 -17.00
CA ASP A 31 2.97 -18.71 -17.86
C ASP A 31 1.56 -19.34 -17.78
N ALA A 32 1.41 -20.50 -17.14
CA ALA A 32 0.12 -21.18 -17.01
C ALA A 32 -0.88 -20.44 -16.09
N HIS A 33 -0.39 -19.66 -15.14
CA HIS A 33 -1.23 -18.98 -14.15
C HIS A 33 -1.27 -17.47 -14.43
N ARG A 34 -2.35 -17.01 -15.06
CA ARG A 34 -2.46 -15.60 -15.48
C ARG A 34 -3.06 -14.70 -14.43
N ALA A 35 -3.98 -15.18 -13.62
CA ALA A 35 -4.63 -14.36 -12.61
C ALA A 35 -4.06 -14.62 -11.21
N GLU A 36 -3.96 -13.57 -10.40
CA GLU A 36 -3.45 -13.61 -9.04
C GLU A 36 -4.39 -12.81 -8.13
N VAL A 37 -4.75 -13.37 -6.99
CA VAL A 37 -5.43 -12.64 -5.92
C VAL A 37 -4.64 -12.79 -4.63
N GLY A 38 -4.72 -11.78 -3.76
CA GLY A 38 -4.01 -11.84 -2.50
C GLY A 38 -4.50 -10.83 -1.49
N VAL A 39 -4.09 -11.06 -0.26
CA VAL A 39 -4.26 -10.14 0.85
C VAL A 39 -2.90 -9.55 1.21
N LEU A 40 -2.90 -8.35 1.76
CA LEU A 40 -1.67 -7.67 2.13
C LEU A 40 -1.84 -6.88 3.43
N TYR A 41 -0.75 -6.79 4.16
CA TYR A 41 -0.54 -5.82 5.22
C TYR A 41 0.36 -4.72 4.67
N THR A 42 -0.01 -3.47 4.88
CA THR A 42 0.71 -2.31 4.36
C THR A 42 0.98 -1.30 5.46
N GLY A 43 2.15 -0.68 5.42
CA GLY A 43 2.53 0.45 6.26
C GLY A 43 2.91 1.64 5.38
N VAL A 44 2.36 2.80 5.68
CA VAL A 44 2.66 4.06 5.00
C VAL A 44 3.26 5.03 6.01
N ASN A 45 4.48 5.49 5.75
CA ASN A 45 5.09 6.56 6.50
C ASN A 45 4.65 7.89 5.90
N LEU A 46 3.85 8.64 6.64
CA LEU A 46 3.31 9.92 6.20
C LEU A 46 4.36 11.01 6.40
N GLU A 47 4.86 11.55 5.29
CA GLU A 47 5.74 12.71 5.32
C GLU A 47 5.03 13.91 6.00
N GLY A 48 5.73 14.57 6.91
CA GLY A 48 5.19 15.70 7.69
C GLY A 48 4.53 15.34 9.01
N PHE A 49 4.25 14.03 9.27
CA PHE A 49 3.73 13.58 10.55
C PHE A 49 4.72 12.71 11.34
N GLY A 50 5.76 12.18 10.68
CA GLY A 50 6.76 11.31 11.30
C GLY A 50 6.24 9.97 11.77
N GLU A 51 5.07 9.53 11.28
CA GLU A 51 4.35 8.38 11.77
C GLU A 51 4.01 7.39 10.66
N THR A 52 4.05 6.10 11.03
CA THR A 52 3.67 5.01 10.12
C THR A 52 2.26 4.56 10.45
N VAL A 53 1.37 4.67 9.47
CA VAL A 53 -0.01 4.17 9.56
C VAL A 53 -0.07 2.79 8.92
N ASN A 54 -0.68 1.85 9.63
CA ASN A 54 -0.79 0.47 9.20
C ASN A 54 -2.19 0.14 8.71
N GLY A 55 -2.28 -0.68 7.66
CA GLY A 55 -3.53 -1.07 7.04
C GLY A 55 -3.53 -2.51 6.53
N LEU A 56 -4.70 -2.95 6.15
CA LEU A 56 -4.93 -4.23 5.50
C LEU A 56 -5.56 -3.99 4.13
N GLY A 57 -5.27 -4.87 3.19
CA GLY A 57 -5.80 -4.72 1.85
C GLY A 57 -5.91 -6.01 1.07
N GLY A 58 -6.41 -5.85 -0.15
CA GLY A 58 -6.49 -6.88 -1.15
C GLY A 58 -5.80 -6.44 -2.44
N ARG A 59 -5.33 -7.40 -3.20
CA ARG A 59 -4.76 -7.15 -4.51
C ARG A 59 -5.29 -8.12 -5.56
N PHE A 60 -5.33 -7.66 -6.78
CA PHE A 60 -5.56 -8.49 -7.95
C PHE A 60 -4.49 -8.19 -8.99
N GLY A 61 -3.94 -9.23 -9.61
CA GLY A 61 -2.96 -9.14 -10.67
C GLY A 61 -3.37 -9.97 -11.88
N TYR A 62 -2.99 -9.50 -13.07
CA TYR A 62 -3.16 -10.26 -14.29
C TYR A 62 -1.86 -10.23 -15.11
N ASN A 63 -1.24 -11.38 -15.30
CA ASN A 63 0.02 -11.54 -16.00
C ASN A 63 -0.22 -11.62 -17.50
N PHE A 64 0.19 -10.61 -18.27
CA PHE A 64 0.17 -10.64 -19.72
C PHE A 64 1.25 -11.57 -20.25
N ASN A 65 2.43 -11.54 -19.62
CA ASN A 65 3.57 -12.41 -19.88
C ASN A 65 4.49 -12.47 -18.64
N LYS A 66 5.65 -13.13 -18.76
CA LYS A 66 6.62 -13.24 -17.65
C LYS A 66 7.26 -11.92 -17.23
N HIS A 67 7.12 -10.85 -18.02
CA HIS A 67 7.75 -9.54 -17.78
C HIS A 67 6.78 -8.44 -17.44
N LEU A 68 5.51 -8.54 -17.85
CA LEU A 68 4.52 -7.49 -17.72
C LEU A 68 3.22 -8.02 -17.13
N ALA A 69 2.69 -7.31 -16.14
CA ALA A 69 1.41 -7.62 -15.54
C ALA A 69 0.62 -6.35 -15.19
N LEU A 70 -0.71 -6.45 -15.21
CA LEU A 70 -1.60 -5.53 -14.53
C LEU A 70 -1.48 -5.78 -13.03
N ASP A 71 -1.50 -4.72 -12.24
CA ASP A 71 -1.41 -4.78 -10.78
C ASP A 71 -2.39 -3.79 -10.16
N THR A 72 -3.32 -4.31 -9.36
CA THR A 72 -4.31 -3.50 -8.65
C THR A 72 -4.22 -3.77 -7.16
N GLU A 73 -4.43 -2.73 -6.36
CA GLU A 73 -4.39 -2.80 -4.91
C GLU A 73 -5.47 -1.92 -4.30
N PHE A 74 -6.11 -2.43 -3.29
CA PHE A 74 -7.02 -1.70 -2.42
C PHE A 74 -6.58 -1.90 -0.98
N SER A 75 -6.36 -0.82 -0.24
CA SER A 75 -5.91 -0.87 1.15
C SER A 75 -6.73 0.07 2.03
N PHE A 76 -7.05 -0.43 3.21
CA PHE A 76 -7.82 0.23 4.24
C PHE A 76 -6.96 0.42 5.49
N PHE A 77 -6.93 1.65 6.00
CA PHE A 77 -6.22 2.05 7.21
C PHE A 77 -7.26 2.50 8.23
N PRO A 78 -7.41 1.79 9.35
CA PRO A 78 -8.34 2.19 10.40
C PRO A 78 -7.91 3.51 11.03
N GLU A 79 -8.85 4.12 11.73
CA GLU A 79 -8.58 5.31 12.52
C GLU A 79 -7.46 5.06 13.53
N THR A 80 -6.58 6.03 13.65
CA THR A 80 -5.45 5.95 14.58
C THR A 80 -5.45 7.19 15.47
N HIS A 81 -5.44 6.96 16.78
CA HIS A 81 -5.29 8.01 17.78
C HIS A 81 -3.81 8.10 18.18
N LEU A 82 -3.19 9.22 17.96
CA LEU A 82 -1.80 9.48 18.30
C LEU A 82 -1.70 10.77 19.13
N GLY A 83 -1.60 10.60 20.44
CA GLY A 83 -1.62 11.71 21.39
C GLY A 83 -2.92 12.52 21.28
N ASN A 84 -2.81 13.83 21.06
CA ASN A 84 -3.96 14.73 20.89
C ASN A 84 -4.47 14.85 19.44
N ARG A 85 -3.99 13.99 18.52
CA ARG A 85 -4.42 14.00 17.12
C ARG A 85 -5.19 12.73 16.80
N GLN A 86 -6.35 12.91 16.23
CA GLN A 86 -7.15 11.84 15.67
C GLN A 86 -7.03 11.88 14.16
N PHE A 87 -6.45 10.82 13.58
CA PHE A 87 -6.39 10.63 12.14
C PHE A 87 -7.58 9.78 11.73
N GLY A 88 -8.45 10.35 10.92
CA GLY A 88 -9.59 9.65 10.36
C GLY A 88 -9.16 8.46 9.49
N GLN A 89 -10.11 7.59 9.23
CA GLN A 89 -9.97 6.44 8.35
C GLN A 89 -9.38 6.84 7.00
N LYS A 90 -8.42 6.06 6.50
CA LYS A 90 -7.85 6.24 5.16
C LYS A 90 -8.11 5.01 4.31
N THR A 91 -8.35 5.26 3.03
CA THR A 91 -8.53 4.20 2.03
C THR A 91 -7.77 4.59 0.79
N GLN A 92 -7.07 3.64 0.18
CA GLN A 92 -6.38 3.86 -1.09
C GLN A 92 -6.74 2.77 -2.09
N ALA A 93 -6.83 3.18 -3.36
CA ALA A 93 -7.07 2.27 -4.47
C ALA A 93 -6.14 2.64 -5.62
N PHE A 94 -5.35 1.67 -6.07
CA PHE A 94 -4.38 1.82 -7.14
C PHE A 94 -4.62 0.79 -8.24
N ALA A 95 -4.37 1.19 -9.49
CA ALA A 95 -4.38 0.29 -10.64
C ALA A 95 -3.31 0.74 -11.63
N GLY A 96 -2.47 -0.18 -12.08
CA GLY A 96 -1.37 0.15 -12.98
C GLY A 96 -0.64 -1.08 -13.48
N ILE A 97 0.61 -0.93 -13.78
CA ILE A 97 1.44 -1.99 -14.33
C ILE A 97 2.61 -2.31 -13.41
N ARG A 98 3.06 -3.55 -13.48
CA ARG A 98 4.36 -3.98 -12.99
C ARG A 98 5.13 -4.62 -14.14
N ALA A 99 6.42 -4.28 -14.23
CA ALA A 99 7.33 -4.76 -15.26
C ALA A 99 8.63 -5.25 -14.64
N GLY A 100 9.14 -6.40 -15.10
CA GLY A 100 10.35 -6.97 -14.53
C GLY A 100 10.68 -8.35 -15.05
N ALA A 101 11.31 -9.16 -14.21
CA ALA A 101 11.70 -10.51 -14.54
C ALA A 101 11.21 -11.50 -13.49
N ARG A 102 10.78 -12.66 -13.96
CA ARG A 102 10.30 -13.76 -13.13
C ARG A 102 11.12 -15.02 -13.42
N SER A 103 11.58 -15.66 -12.37
CA SER A 103 12.17 -16.98 -12.41
C SER A 103 11.25 -18.00 -11.74
N ARG A 104 11.70 -19.24 -11.62
CA ARG A 104 10.93 -20.31 -10.98
C ARG A 104 10.57 -20.04 -9.53
N TYR A 105 11.45 -19.37 -8.77
CA TYR A 105 11.30 -19.18 -7.32
C TYR A 105 11.13 -17.74 -6.91
N VAL A 106 11.60 -16.82 -7.73
CA VAL A 106 11.69 -15.39 -7.39
C VAL A 106 11.28 -14.55 -8.61
N GLY A 107 10.53 -13.49 -8.36
CA GLY A 107 10.24 -12.42 -9.30
C GLY A 107 10.69 -11.08 -8.75
N LEU A 108 11.27 -10.24 -9.61
CA LEU A 108 11.64 -8.87 -9.29
C LEU A 108 11.05 -7.93 -10.33
N PHE A 109 10.25 -6.96 -9.87
CA PHE A 109 9.53 -6.05 -10.74
C PHE A 109 9.64 -4.61 -10.23
N ALA A 110 9.56 -3.67 -11.16
CA ALA A 110 9.21 -2.29 -10.87
C ALA A 110 7.69 -2.13 -11.06
N LYS A 111 7.06 -1.29 -10.25
CA LYS A 111 5.63 -0.98 -10.34
C LYS A 111 5.40 0.52 -10.52
N ALA A 112 4.34 0.86 -11.26
CA ALA A 112 3.82 2.22 -11.37
C ALA A 112 2.29 2.15 -11.45
N ARG A 113 1.62 2.68 -10.42
CA ARG A 113 0.17 2.55 -10.25
C ARG A 113 -0.45 3.91 -9.91
N PRO A 114 -1.07 4.60 -10.86
CA PRO A 114 -1.95 5.72 -10.56
C PRO A 114 -3.15 5.24 -9.74
N GLY A 115 -3.72 6.14 -8.95
CA GLY A 115 -4.86 5.83 -8.12
C GLY A 115 -5.38 7.01 -7.33
N VAL A 116 -6.16 6.70 -6.33
CA VAL A 116 -6.80 7.67 -5.44
C VAL A 116 -6.57 7.30 -3.98
N MET A 117 -6.37 8.32 -3.16
CA MET A 117 -6.30 8.19 -1.72
C MET A 117 -7.42 9.03 -1.10
N PHE A 118 -8.29 8.36 -0.37
CA PHE A 118 -9.33 8.97 0.46
C PHE A 118 -8.77 9.16 1.85
N ILE A 119 -8.74 10.39 2.31
CA ILE A 119 -8.29 10.75 3.65
C ILE A 119 -9.51 11.23 4.41
N GLY A 120 -9.89 10.52 5.47
CA GLY A 120 -10.95 10.92 6.38
C GLY A 120 -10.60 12.20 7.13
N GLU A 121 -11.58 12.70 7.86
CA GLU A 121 -11.44 13.93 8.63
C GLU A 121 -10.28 13.83 9.63
N VAL A 122 -9.40 14.82 9.65
CA VAL A 122 -8.31 14.91 10.61
C VAL A 122 -8.68 15.97 11.65
N THR A 123 -8.89 15.54 12.89
CA THR A 123 -9.21 16.42 14.01
C THR A 123 -7.98 16.58 14.89
N SER A 124 -7.46 17.78 15.01
CA SER A 124 -6.38 18.07 15.96
C SER A 124 -6.94 18.89 17.13
N GLY A 125 -7.09 18.22 18.29
CA GLY A 125 -7.44 18.81 19.60
C GLY A 125 -8.70 19.66 19.64
N PHE A 126 -9.72 19.21 20.37
CA PHE A 126 -11.03 19.83 20.60
C PHE A 126 -12.02 19.82 19.42
N ASN A 127 -13.25 19.43 19.75
CA ASN A 127 -14.40 19.26 18.85
C ASN A 127 -14.49 20.30 17.73
N CYS A 128 -14.62 19.86 16.49
CA CYS A 128 -15.01 20.70 15.36
C CYS A 128 -16.45 21.19 15.54
N ASN A 129 -16.65 22.19 16.39
CA ASN A 129 -17.92 22.88 16.50
C ASN A 129 -17.81 24.23 15.78
N SER A 130 -18.80 24.55 14.97
CA SER A 130 -18.83 25.63 13.98
C SER A 130 -18.76 27.06 14.53
N ASN A 131 -18.45 27.26 15.80
CA ASN A 131 -18.43 28.57 16.45
C ASN A 131 -17.01 29.04 16.78
N GLY A 132 -16.27 29.34 15.73
CA GLY A 132 -15.17 30.31 15.70
C GLY A 132 -14.16 30.28 16.85
N LEU A 133 -12.95 30.14 16.54
CA LEU A 133 -11.66 30.49 17.08
C LEU A 133 -10.70 29.30 17.18
N GLY A 134 -9.92 29.11 16.13
CA GLY A 134 -8.64 28.41 16.28
C GLY A 134 -8.60 26.91 15.99
N GLN A 135 -9.56 26.37 15.25
CA GLN A 135 -9.57 24.94 14.90
C GLN A 135 -9.38 24.72 13.40
N THR A 136 -8.34 24.01 13.03
CA THR A 136 -8.11 23.55 11.66
C THR A 136 -8.67 22.13 11.51
N CYS A 137 -9.96 22.04 11.19
CA CYS A 137 -10.55 20.81 10.70
C CYS A 137 -10.27 20.70 9.21
N ARG A 138 -9.61 19.65 8.80
CA ARG A 138 -9.48 19.31 7.38
C ARG A 138 -10.61 18.37 7.01
N PRO A 139 -11.55 18.79 6.15
CA PRO A 139 -12.60 17.92 5.67
C PRO A 139 -12.00 16.75 4.87
N SER A 140 -12.75 15.65 4.74
CA SER A 140 -12.35 14.49 3.93
C SER A 140 -12.13 14.91 2.47
N HIS A 141 -11.03 14.47 1.88
CA HIS A 141 -10.66 14.79 0.50
C HIS A 141 -10.24 13.55 -0.27
N ASN A 142 -10.62 13.56 -1.53
CA ASN A 142 -10.13 12.58 -2.51
C ASN A 142 -8.91 13.18 -3.19
N ASN A 143 -7.77 12.52 -3.07
CA ASN A 143 -6.53 12.99 -3.64
C ASN A 143 -6.07 12.01 -4.72
N PHE A 144 -5.62 12.55 -5.84
CA PHE A 144 -4.88 11.74 -6.81
C PHE A 144 -3.56 11.30 -6.20
N ALA A 145 -3.22 10.03 -6.39
CA ALA A 145 -1.98 9.46 -5.91
C ALA A 145 -1.32 8.61 -6.99
N LEU A 146 0.00 8.53 -6.94
CA LEU A 146 0.82 7.67 -7.78
C LEU A 146 1.70 6.83 -6.86
N ASP A 147 1.58 5.50 -6.93
CA ASP A 147 2.45 4.57 -6.23
C ASP A 147 3.50 4.01 -7.20
N ALA A 148 4.77 4.25 -6.91
CA ALA A 148 5.90 3.80 -7.71
C ALA A 148 6.96 3.14 -6.83
N GLY A 149 7.49 2.00 -7.27
CA GLY A 149 8.45 1.28 -6.44
C GLY A 149 8.88 -0.07 -7.00
N GLY A 150 9.45 -0.89 -6.11
CA GLY A 150 9.90 -2.25 -6.37
C GLY A 150 8.98 -3.30 -5.75
N VAL A 151 8.97 -4.47 -6.37
CA VAL A 151 8.21 -5.64 -5.95
C VAL A 151 9.11 -6.85 -5.99
N LEU A 152 9.20 -7.56 -4.86
CA LEU A 152 9.84 -8.86 -4.75
C LEU A 152 8.77 -9.92 -4.53
N GLU A 153 8.73 -10.92 -5.39
CA GLU A 153 7.84 -12.06 -5.27
C GLU A 153 8.62 -13.33 -5.02
N LEU A 154 8.16 -14.11 -4.07
CA LEU A 154 8.67 -15.44 -3.79
C LEU A 154 7.58 -16.46 -4.12
N TYR A 155 7.96 -17.54 -4.78
CA TYR A 155 7.05 -18.60 -5.21
C TYR A 155 7.35 -19.90 -4.47
N PRO A 156 6.81 -20.07 -3.22
CA PRO A 156 7.01 -21.30 -2.46
C PRO A 156 6.33 -22.51 -3.12
N SER A 157 5.32 -22.27 -3.94
CA SER A 157 4.69 -23.31 -4.79
C SER A 157 4.22 -22.68 -6.10
N PRO A 158 3.82 -23.48 -7.11
CA PRO A 158 3.29 -22.97 -8.38
C PRO A 158 2.11 -22.02 -8.22
N ARG A 159 1.32 -22.18 -7.16
CA ARG A 159 0.09 -21.41 -6.91
C ARG A 159 0.19 -20.40 -5.77
N ALA A 160 1.20 -20.48 -4.91
CA ALA A 160 1.36 -19.59 -3.78
C ALA A 160 2.39 -18.48 -4.08
N ILE A 161 2.08 -17.26 -3.67
CA ILE A 161 2.97 -16.11 -3.77
C ILE A 161 3.10 -15.48 -2.40
N VAL A 162 4.34 -15.21 -1.99
CA VAL A 162 4.66 -14.26 -0.94
C VAL A 162 5.26 -13.03 -1.61
N ARG A 163 4.71 -11.86 -1.33
CA ARG A 163 5.11 -10.63 -2.01
C ARG A 163 5.50 -9.56 -1.01
N PHE A 164 6.57 -8.85 -1.34
CA PHE A 164 7.07 -7.68 -0.65
C PHE A 164 7.08 -6.52 -1.62
N ASP A 165 6.45 -5.43 -1.23
CA ASP A 165 6.44 -4.18 -1.98
C ASP A 165 7.15 -3.10 -1.16
N ALA A 166 7.91 -2.25 -1.84
CA ALA A 166 8.48 -1.05 -1.26
C ALA A 166 8.51 0.05 -2.31
N GLY A 167 8.12 1.26 -1.94
CA GLY A 167 8.08 2.37 -2.88
C GLY A 167 7.62 3.67 -2.25
N ASP A 168 7.37 4.63 -3.10
CA ASP A 168 6.89 5.96 -2.76
C ASP A 168 5.47 6.15 -3.27
N THR A 169 4.58 6.58 -2.38
CA THR A 169 3.22 7.00 -2.71
C THR A 169 3.17 8.52 -2.75
N ILE A 170 3.22 9.06 -3.95
CA ILE A 170 3.18 10.49 -4.25
C ILE A 170 1.72 10.92 -4.25
N VAL A 171 1.33 11.79 -3.32
CA VAL A 171 -0.06 12.26 -3.18
C VAL A 171 -0.13 13.75 -3.50
N ARG A 172 -1.02 14.11 -4.42
CA ARG A 172 -1.30 15.51 -4.75
C ARG A 172 -2.49 16.00 -3.95
N ILE A 173 -2.22 16.81 -2.93
CA ILE A 173 -3.23 17.39 -2.04
C ILE A 173 -3.66 18.74 -2.61
N ARG A 174 -4.98 18.95 -2.79
CA ARG A 174 -5.55 20.25 -3.15
C ARG A 174 -6.13 20.91 -1.90
N ASN A 175 -5.53 22.00 -1.46
CA ASN A 175 -6.02 22.82 -0.36
C ASN A 175 -6.68 24.07 -0.94
N THR A 176 -7.89 24.40 -0.50
CA THR A 176 -8.54 25.67 -0.81
C THR A 176 -8.49 26.53 0.44
N THR A 177 -7.67 27.56 0.44
CA THR A 177 -7.61 28.53 1.53
C THR A 177 -8.58 29.65 1.23
N ARG A 178 -9.56 29.90 2.11
CA ARG A 178 -10.43 31.08 2.03
C ARG A 178 -9.75 32.24 2.73
N GLY A 179 -9.45 33.27 1.97
CA GLY A 179 -8.98 34.53 2.53
C GLY A 179 -10.10 35.33 3.20
N LEU A 180 -9.71 36.27 4.09
CA LEU A 180 -10.63 37.07 4.91
C LEU A 180 -11.62 37.93 4.08
N LEU A 181 -11.31 38.20 2.82
CA LEU A 181 -12.11 38.98 1.85
C LEU A 181 -12.87 38.11 0.83
N GLY A 182 -13.10 36.83 1.14
CA GLY A 182 -13.87 35.95 0.26
C GLY A 182 -13.12 35.43 -0.97
N SER A 183 -11.84 35.77 -1.15
CA SER A 183 -11.02 35.18 -2.20
C SER A 183 -10.61 33.77 -1.81
N SER A 184 -10.85 32.80 -2.69
CA SER A 184 -10.40 31.41 -2.51
C SER A 184 -9.17 31.18 -3.37
N THR A 185 -8.04 30.86 -2.75
CA THR A 185 -6.82 30.47 -3.46
C THR A 185 -6.65 28.95 -3.36
N ALA A 186 -6.62 28.29 -4.50
CA ALA A 186 -6.31 26.85 -4.54
C ALA A 186 -4.79 26.68 -4.54
N VAL A 187 -4.26 26.07 -3.50
CA VAL A 187 -2.85 25.67 -3.41
C VAL A 187 -2.77 24.16 -3.55
N SER A 188 -1.95 23.69 -4.47
CA SER A 188 -1.68 22.25 -4.59
C SER A 188 -0.31 21.96 -3.98
N ASP A 189 -0.28 20.99 -3.09
CA ASP A 189 0.93 20.48 -2.47
C ASP A 189 1.13 19.00 -2.86
N THR A 190 2.38 18.58 -2.93
CA THR A 190 2.74 17.20 -3.27
C THR A 190 3.52 16.62 -2.11
N THR A 191 3.03 15.49 -1.57
CA THR A 191 3.69 14.78 -0.47
C THR A 191 4.21 13.44 -0.94
N HIS A 192 5.37 13.06 -0.44
CA HIS A 192 6.03 11.79 -0.66
C HIS A 192 5.85 10.90 0.56
N ASN A 193 5.28 9.73 0.39
CA ASN A 193 4.99 8.84 1.50
C ASN A 193 5.60 7.47 1.23
N PHE A 194 6.64 7.12 1.96
CA PHE A 194 7.22 5.80 1.83
C PHE A 194 6.21 4.74 2.25
N GLN A 195 5.94 3.79 1.36
CA GLN A 195 5.04 2.68 1.59
C GLN A 195 5.79 1.36 1.50
N PHE A 196 5.50 0.45 2.43
CA PHE A 196 5.91 -0.94 2.33
C PHE A 196 4.70 -1.85 2.54
N SER A 197 4.71 -2.99 1.86
CA SER A 197 3.63 -3.98 2.03
C SER A 197 4.19 -5.40 2.01
N VAL A 198 3.56 -6.27 2.77
CA VAL A 198 3.81 -7.71 2.75
C VAL A 198 2.50 -8.41 2.49
N GLY A 199 2.47 -9.30 1.53
CA GLY A 199 1.25 -9.97 1.12
C GLY A 199 1.43 -11.45 0.83
N PHE A 200 0.31 -12.16 0.90
CA PHE A 200 0.18 -13.53 0.47
C PHE A 200 -0.88 -13.61 -0.62
N GLY A 201 -0.62 -14.40 -1.65
CA GLY A 201 -1.50 -14.53 -2.79
C GLY A 201 -1.59 -15.95 -3.35
N TYR A 202 -2.61 -16.13 -4.15
CA TYR A 202 -2.88 -17.37 -4.87
C TYR A 202 -2.97 -17.08 -6.37
N ARG A 203 -2.43 -17.99 -7.18
CA ARG A 203 -2.38 -17.94 -8.65
C ARG A 203 -3.28 -19.02 -9.25
N PHE A 204 -4.01 -18.67 -10.31
CA PHE A 204 -4.88 -19.58 -11.07
C PHE A 204 -4.92 -19.22 -12.55
#